data_38c38533517ccbd6e88dbcca686db4dd
#
_entry.id   38c38533517ccbd6e88dbcca686db4dd
#
_cell.length_a   1.000
_cell.length_b   1.000
_cell.length_c   1.000
_cell.angle_alpha   90.00
_cell.angle_beta   90.00
_cell.angle_gamma   90.00
#
_symmetry.space_group_name_H-M   'P 1'
#
loop_
_entity.id
_entity.type
_entity.pdbx_description
1 polymer ?
#
loop_
_entity_poly.entity_id
_entity_poly.type
_entity_poly.pdbx_seq_one_letter_code
_entity_poly.pdbx_strand_id
1 'polypeptide(L)'
;MLIAPDFSPERFAGWHMFNTLIQKRANLNMHLNIPTSHAEQETVISEGDIQVIYANPFDAATLIREHGYHAVARPIGKSDEMVIAAAANSDINSLDDIKAGATIAMADNRDVKLIGLRLLEAVDIEEADLNWSVTETYQAAARQVIKGEAQAAFFLAEIFHSFSRLTKAQLSVLIESDLADISHVLLIKDGFPDTDILMDAILNLHNDDDGKEALTELGMPQGFEAMNEEDAEFMIDLMQTLLD
;
A
#
# COMPACT_ATOMS: atom_id res chain seq x y z
N MET A 1 12.40 10.45 -9.20
CA MET A 1 11.24 9.63 -8.79
C MET A 1 11.44 9.15 -7.36
N LEU A 2 10.40 9.16 -6.55
CA LEU A 2 10.38 8.64 -5.20
C LEU A 2 9.35 7.51 -5.10
N ILE A 3 9.67 6.47 -4.35
CA ILE A 3 8.79 5.32 -4.07
C ILE A 3 8.45 5.34 -2.58
N ALA A 4 7.18 5.18 -2.23
CA ALA A 4 6.75 5.06 -0.85
C ALA A 4 7.50 3.95 -0.08
N PRO A 5 7.75 4.12 1.23
CA PRO A 5 8.53 3.16 2.03
C PRO A 5 7.80 1.86 2.37
N ASP A 6 6.60 1.64 1.82
CA ASP A 6 5.71 0.52 2.14
C ASP A 6 6.14 -0.82 1.50
N PHE A 7 7.17 -0.79 0.68
CA PHE A 7 7.63 -1.96 -0.07
C PHE A 7 8.77 -2.69 0.63
N SER A 8 8.68 -4.01 0.62
CA SER A 8 9.78 -4.85 1.12
C SER A 8 11.06 -4.65 0.28
N PRO A 9 12.25 -4.80 0.89
CA PRO A 9 13.52 -4.70 0.17
C PRO A 9 13.64 -5.62 -1.05
N GLU A 10 12.88 -6.72 -1.09
CA GLU A 10 12.81 -7.64 -2.21
C GLU A 10 12.30 -6.97 -3.50
N ARG A 11 11.50 -5.90 -3.40
CA ARG A 11 10.98 -5.12 -4.53
C ARG A 11 11.93 -4.04 -5.04
N PHE A 12 13.02 -3.75 -4.33
CA PHE A 12 13.93 -2.67 -4.73
C PHE A 12 14.58 -2.92 -6.09
N ALA A 13 14.92 -4.16 -6.41
CA ALA A 13 15.46 -4.52 -7.73
C ALA A 13 14.46 -4.19 -8.85
N GLY A 14 13.18 -4.52 -8.66
CA GLY A 14 12.10 -4.19 -9.58
C GLY A 14 11.95 -2.69 -9.80
N TRP A 15 12.02 -1.87 -8.74
CA TRP A 15 11.97 -0.41 -8.86
C TRP A 15 13.18 0.16 -9.61
N HIS A 16 14.38 -0.38 -9.43
CA HIS A 16 15.56 0.01 -10.20
C HIS A 16 15.41 -0.36 -11.70
N MET A 17 14.89 -1.54 -12.01
CA MET A 17 14.60 -1.97 -13.38
C MET A 17 13.56 -1.04 -14.02
N PHE A 18 12.43 -0.81 -13.32
CA PHE A 18 11.38 0.09 -13.76
C PHE A 18 11.93 1.48 -14.08
N ASN A 19 12.62 2.12 -13.13
CA ASN A 19 13.20 3.43 -13.33
C ASN A 19 14.16 3.48 -14.53
N THR A 20 14.99 2.47 -14.70
CA THR A 20 15.94 2.38 -15.82
C THR A 20 15.22 2.29 -17.17
N LEU A 21 14.17 1.46 -17.25
CA LEU A 21 13.37 1.31 -18.48
C LEU A 21 12.61 2.59 -18.82
N ILE A 22 12.00 3.24 -17.82
CA ILE A 22 11.28 4.50 -18.02
C ILE A 22 12.25 5.60 -18.50
N GLN A 23 13.41 5.74 -17.87
CA GLN A 23 14.43 6.70 -18.34
C GLN A 23 14.81 6.47 -19.80
N LYS A 24 15.05 5.22 -20.17
CA LYS A 24 15.43 4.84 -21.54
C LYS A 24 14.32 5.14 -22.55
N ARG A 25 13.06 4.85 -22.22
CA ARG A 25 11.90 5.01 -23.11
C ARG A 25 11.49 6.46 -23.27
N ALA A 26 11.42 7.17 -22.15
CA ALA A 26 11.05 8.58 -22.14
C ALA A 26 12.21 9.52 -22.49
N ASN A 27 13.44 9.00 -22.58
CA ASN A 27 14.66 9.81 -22.73
C ASN A 27 14.78 10.89 -21.63
N LEU A 28 14.40 10.54 -20.40
CA LEU A 28 14.44 11.41 -19.23
C LEU A 28 15.58 10.98 -18.29
N ASN A 29 16.16 11.93 -17.58
CA ASN A 29 17.11 11.63 -16.52
C ASN A 29 16.36 11.69 -15.17
N MET A 30 16.09 10.53 -14.58
CA MET A 30 15.37 10.42 -13.31
C MET A 30 16.23 9.74 -12.24
N HIS A 31 16.49 10.46 -11.16
CA HIS A 31 17.08 9.87 -9.96
C HIS A 31 16.00 9.11 -9.17
N LEU A 32 16.31 7.88 -8.74
CA LEU A 32 15.40 7.04 -7.95
C LEU A 32 15.73 7.19 -6.45
N ASN A 33 14.73 7.56 -5.66
CA ASN A 33 14.79 7.59 -4.21
C ASN A 33 13.85 6.50 -3.65
N ILE A 34 14.36 5.64 -2.78
CA ILE A 34 13.61 4.62 -2.07
C ILE A 34 13.88 4.83 -0.58
N PRO A 35 13.12 5.69 0.10
CA PRO A 35 13.27 5.92 1.54
C PRO A 35 12.94 4.64 2.32
N THR A 36 13.54 4.51 3.49
CA THR A 36 13.37 3.35 4.36
C THR A 36 12.32 3.58 5.46
N SER A 37 11.77 4.81 5.53
CA SER A 37 10.74 5.20 6.49
C SER A 37 9.93 6.40 5.98
N HIS A 38 8.73 6.58 6.52
CA HIS A 38 7.91 7.76 6.23
C HIS A 38 8.60 9.08 6.60
N ALA A 39 9.33 9.12 7.72
CA ALA A 39 10.09 10.33 8.12
C ALA A 39 11.18 10.69 7.12
N GLU A 40 11.85 9.70 6.54
CA GLU A 40 12.83 9.92 5.46
C GLU A 40 12.13 10.39 4.18
N GLN A 41 10.98 9.80 3.84
CA GLN A 41 10.14 10.23 2.71
C GLN A 41 9.75 11.71 2.83
N GLU A 42 9.21 12.13 3.97
CA GLU A 42 8.84 13.52 4.24
C GLU A 42 10.04 14.47 4.08
N THR A 43 11.20 14.05 4.58
CA THR A 43 12.44 14.84 4.45
C THR A 43 12.81 14.99 2.97
N VAL A 44 12.82 13.91 2.20
CA VAL A 44 13.16 13.93 0.76
C VAL A 44 12.18 14.79 -0.03
N ILE A 45 10.88 14.74 0.29
CA ILE A 45 9.86 15.56 -0.38
C ILE A 45 10.02 17.04 -0.04
N SER A 46 10.27 17.37 1.24
CA SER A 46 10.39 18.75 1.70
C SER A 46 11.67 19.45 1.24
N GLU A 47 12.78 18.72 1.13
CA GLU A 47 14.10 19.25 0.78
C GLU A 47 14.41 19.11 -0.73
N GLY A 48 13.69 18.21 -1.43
CA GLY A 48 13.95 17.86 -2.81
C GLY A 48 12.93 18.41 -3.79
N ASP A 49 13.35 18.51 -5.05
CA ASP A 49 12.45 18.78 -6.18
C ASP A 49 12.00 17.45 -6.80
N ILE A 50 11.11 16.76 -6.09
CA ILE A 50 10.59 15.46 -6.54
C ILE A 50 9.46 15.69 -7.53
N GLN A 51 9.64 15.22 -8.76
CA GLN A 51 8.67 15.40 -9.84
C GLN A 51 7.67 14.25 -9.96
N VAL A 52 8.07 13.04 -9.54
CA VAL A 52 7.27 11.81 -9.70
C VAL A 52 7.32 11.03 -8.41
N ILE A 53 6.16 10.65 -7.86
CA ILE A 53 6.04 9.86 -6.63
C ILE A 53 5.11 8.68 -6.89
N TYR A 54 5.51 7.49 -6.48
CA TYR A 54 4.61 6.36 -6.33
C TYR A 54 4.24 6.26 -4.85
N ALA A 55 3.04 6.64 -4.52
CA ALA A 55 2.57 6.87 -3.15
C ALA A 55 1.45 5.91 -2.76
N ASN A 56 1.38 5.59 -1.46
CA ASN A 56 0.19 4.99 -0.89
C ASN A 56 -1.00 5.97 -0.94
N PRO A 57 -2.24 5.50 -0.80
CA PRO A 57 -3.42 6.33 -1.01
C PRO A 57 -3.55 7.48 0.00
N PHE A 58 -3.13 7.32 1.26
CA PHE A 58 -3.21 8.38 2.28
C PHE A 58 -2.19 9.48 2.02
N ASP A 59 -0.95 9.12 1.73
CA ASP A 59 0.08 10.09 1.36
C ASP A 59 -0.28 10.78 0.05
N ALA A 60 -0.85 10.05 -0.92
CA ALA A 60 -1.34 10.61 -2.17
C ALA A 60 -2.39 11.69 -1.95
N ALA A 61 -3.39 11.46 -1.10
CA ALA A 61 -4.40 12.44 -0.77
C ALA A 61 -3.80 13.75 -0.21
N THR A 62 -2.83 13.65 0.66
CA THR A 62 -2.10 14.80 1.22
C THR A 62 -1.27 15.51 0.15
N LEU A 63 -0.51 14.76 -0.65
CA LEU A 63 0.35 15.32 -1.70
C LEU A 63 -0.44 16.05 -2.77
N ILE A 64 -1.60 15.53 -3.15
CA ILE A 64 -2.49 16.19 -4.13
C ILE A 64 -3.04 17.49 -3.56
N ARG A 65 -3.52 17.50 -2.34
CA ARG A 65 -4.15 18.67 -1.74
C ARG A 65 -3.19 19.79 -1.37
N GLU A 66 -2.04 19.44 -0.83
CA GLU A 66 -1.18 20.40 -0.14
C GLU A 66 0.13 20.67 -0.86
N HIS A 67 0.55 19.76 -1.74
CA HIS A 67 1.89 19.82 -2.32
C HIS A 67 1.93 19.97 -3.85
N GLY A 68 0.78 20.17 -4.51
CA GLY A 68 0.68 20.42 -5.96
C GLY A 68 1.12 19.21 -6.79
N TYR A 69 0.58 18.04 -6.46
CA TYR A 69 0.67 16.84 -7.28
C TYR A 69 -0.70 16.46 -7.83
N HIS A 70 -0.72 15.67 -8.88
CA HIS A 70 -1.94 15.03 -9.37
C HIS A 70 -1.69 13.56 -9.68
N ALA A 71 -2.70 12.71 -9.45
CA ALA A 71 -2.61 11.30 -9.77
C ALA A 71 -2.79 11.07 -11.27
N VAL A 72 -1.93 10.24 -11.86
CA VAL A 72 -1.91 10.00 -13.31
C VAL A 72 -2.07 8.55 -13.69
N ALA A 73 -1.69 7.62 -12.81
CA ALA A 73 -1.82 6.18 -13.07
C ALA A 73 -1.93 5.38 -11.78
N ARG A 74 -2.52 4.19 -11.91
CA ARG A 74 -2.57 3.18 -10.85
C ARG A 74 -2.20 1.80 -11.41
N PRO A 75 -1.72 0.86 -10.58
CA PRO A 75 -1.47 -0.51 -11.04
C PRO A 75 -2.80 -1.25 -11.29
N ILE A 76 -2.87 -1.97 -12.41
CA ILE A 76 -4.06 -2.73 -12.79
C ILE A 76 -4.26 -3.92 -11.84
N GLY A 77 -5.48 -4.05 -11.31
CA GLY A 77 -5.87 -5.20 -10.47
C GLY A 77 -5.14 -5.27 -9.13
N LYS A 78 -4.70 -4.13 -8.61
CA LYS A 78 -4.16 -3.97 -7.27
C LYS A 78 -5.07 -3.08 -6.44
N SER A 79 -5.24 -3.47 -5.18
CA SER A 79 -5.92 -2.66 -4.16
C SER A 79 -5.18 -2.78 -2.85
N ASP A 80 -5.25 -1.74 -2.03
CA ASP A 80 -4.67 -1.73 -0.69
C ASP A 80 -5.69 -2.20 0.37
N GLU A 81 -6.44 -3.25 0.01
CA GLU A 81 -7.37 -3.93 0.89
C GLU A 81 -6.66 -4.58 2.07
N MET A 82 -7.37 -4.69 3.18
CA MET A 82 -6.84 -5.32 4.37
C MET A 82 -7.72 -6.46 4.89
N VAL A 83 -7.11 -7.35 5.67
CA VAL A 83 -7.75 -8.47 6.35
C VAL A 83 -7.48 -8.38 7.85
N ILE A 84 -8.53 -8.51 8.66
CA ILE A 84 -8.41 -8.82 10.09
C ILE A 84 -8.64 -10.31 10.27
N ALA A 85 -7.67 -11.01 10.87
CA ALA A 85 -7.79 -12.44 11.12
C ALA A 85 -7.34 -12.80 12.55
N ALA A 86 -7.98 -13.80 13.11
CA ALA A 86 -7.64 -14.43 14.39
C ALA A 86 -7.11 -15.86 14.18
N ALA A 87 -6.65 -16.53 15.26
CA ALA A 87 -6.30 -17.94 15.16
C ALA A 87 -7.56 -18.80 14.95
N ALA A 88 -7.48 -19.76 14.03
CA ALA A 88 -8.62 -20.61 13.70
C ALA A 88 -9.09 -21.51 14.88
N ASN A 89 -8.25 -21.69 15.90
CA ASN A 89 -8.55 -22.44 17.13
C ASN A 89 -8.82 -21.55 18.34
N SER A 90 -8.98 -20.22 18.15
CA SER A 90 -9.35 -19.28 19.22
C SER A 90 -10.87 -19.19 19.36
N ASP A 91 -11.31 -18.52 20.43
CA ASP A 91 -12.72 -18.21 20.66
C ASP A 91 -13.17 -16.92 19.92
N ILE A 92 -12.30 -16.32 19.09
CA ILE A 92 -12.57 -15.10 18.33
C ILE A 92 -13.03 -15.51 16.93
N ASN A 93 -14.33 -15.30 16.65
CA ASN A 93 -14.99 -15.74 15.41
C ASN A 93 -15.59 -14.57 14.62
N SER A 94 -15.65 -13.38 15.21
CA SER A 94 -16.16 -12.13 14.63
C SER A 94 -15.41 -10.92 15.18
N LEU A 95 -15.61 -9.74 14.63
CA LEU A 95 -15.06 -8.49 15.20
C LEU A 95 -15.62 -8.22 16.60
N ASP A 96 -16.88 -8.58 16.87
CA ASP A 96 -17.52 -8.42 18.18
C ASP A 96 -16.83 -9.19 19.31
N ASP A 97 -16.00 -10.18 18.99
CA ASP A 97 -15.23 -10.95 19.97
C ASP A 97 -13.92 -10.26 20.38
N ILE A 98 -13.48 -9.27 19.61
CA ILE A 98 -12.33 -8.41 19.96
C ILE A 98 -12.81 -7.48 21.09
N LYS A 99 -12.05 -7.43 22.18
CA LYS A 99 -12.41 -6.62 23.36
C LYS A 99 -11.30 -5.62 23.67
N ALA A 100 -11.65 -4.57 24.41
CA ALA A 100 -10.68 -3.63 24.95
C ALA A 100 -9.57 -4.38 25.70
N GLY A 101 -8.32 -3.98 25.49
CA GLY A 101 -7.12 -4.68 25.96
C GLY A 101 -6.60 -5.77 25.04
N ALA A 102 -7.28 -6.08 23.92
CA ALA A 102 -6.79 -7.03 22.95
C ALA A 102 -5.45 -6.58 22.34
N THR A 103 -4.56 -7.53 22.11
CA THR A 103 -3.32 -7.30 21.35
C THR A 103 -3.54 -7.60 19.88
N ILE A 104 -3.26 -6.60 19.03
CA ILE A 104 -3.29 -6.71 17.58
C ILE A 104 -1.86 -6.77 17.06
N ALA A 105 -1.53 -7.82 16.32
CA ALA A 105 -0.25 -7.94 15.62
C ALA A 105 -0.36 -7.36 14.20
N MET A 106 0.68 -6.66 13.74
CA MET A 106 0.71 -6.12 12.38
C MET A 106 2.16 -5.88 11.93
N ALA A 107 2.38 -5.80 10.63
CA ALA A 107 3.60 -5.18 10.11
C ALA A 107 3.48 -3.65 10.22
N ASP A 108 4.63 -2.95 10.16
CA ASP A 108 4.63 -1.49 10.17
C ASP A 108 4.09 -0.95 8.83
N ASN A 109 2.76 -0.85 8.76
CA ASN A 109 2.03 -0.30 7.61
C ASN A 109 0.88 0.56 8.12
N ARG A 110 1.01 1.87 7.89
CA ARG A 110 0.06 2.89 8.36
C ARG A 110 -1.33 2.71 7.76
N ASP A 111 -1.40 2.42 6.47
CA ASP A 111 -2.66 2.33 5.73
C ASP A 111 -3.49 1.14 6.22
N VAL A 112 -2.85 -0.02 6.35
CA VAL A 112 -3.47 -1.22 6.93
C VAL A 112 -3.98 -0.96 8.35
N LYS A 113 -3.23 -0.18 9.15
CA LYS A 113 -3.64 0.20 10.49
C LYS A 113 -4.89 1.10 10.47
N LEU A 114 -4.89 2.14 9.64
CA LEU A 114 -6.01 3.09 9.55
C LEU A 114 -7.29 2.42 9.06
N ILE A 115 -7.22 1.64 7.99
CA ILE A 115 -8.37 0.90 7.47
C ILE A 115 -8.87 -0.09 8.52
N GLY A 116 -7.96 -0.81 9.19
CA GLY A 116 -8.32 -1.77 10.24
C GLY A 116 -9.01 -1.12 11.45
N LEU A 117 -8.55 0.05 11.87
CA LEU A 117 -9.20 0.81 12.93
C LEU A 117 -10.62 1.23 12.53
N ARG A 118 -10.79 1.70 11.28
CA ARG A 118 -12.12 2.06 10.79
C ARG A 118 -13.09 0.87 10.77
N LEU A 119 -12.60 -0.33 10.44
CA LEU A 119 -13.42 -1.55 10.51
C LEU A 119 -13.80 -1.91 11.96
N LEU A 120 -12.94 -1.62 12.94
CA LEU A 120 -13.21 -1.89 14.36
C LEU A 120 -14.17 -0.88 15.01
N GLU A 121 -14.36 0.30 14.44
CA GLU A 121 -15.39 1.25 14.91
C GLU A 121 -16.80 0.65 14.85
N ALA A 122 -17.05 -0.26 13.90
CA ALA A 122 -18.33 -0.94 13.80
C ALA A 122 -18.69 -1.79 15.04
N VAL A 123 -17.70 -2.07 15.90
CA VAL A 123 -17.85 -2.80 17.18
C VAL A 123 -17.39 -1.96 18.39
N ASP A 124 -17.40 -0.63 18.24
CA ASP A 124 -17.07 0.33 19.29
C ASP A 124 -15.66 0.13 19.91
N ILE A 125 -14.67 -0.24 19.08
CA ILE A 125 -13.26 -0.38 19.49
C ILE A 125 -12.44 0.75 18.84
N GLU A 126 -11.77 1.53 19.69
CA GLU A 126 -10.86 2.60 19.27
C GLU A 126 -9.39 2.18 19.41
N GLU A 127 -8.48 2.95 18.81
CA GLU A 127 -7.03 2.68 18.89
C GLU A 127 -6.52 2.60 20.33
N ALA A 128 -7.04 3.45 21.21
CA ALA A 128 -6.66 3.52 22.62
C ALA A 128 -7.08 2.27 23.42
N ASP A 129 -8.04 1.51 22.93
CA ASP A 129 -8.51 0.27 23.55
C ASP A 129 -7.61 -0.93 23.25
N LEU A 130 -6.64 -0.79 22.35
CA LEU A 130 -5.85 -1.89 21.83
C LEU A 130 -4.38 -1.82 22.27
N ASN A 131 -3.77 -3.00 22.37
CA ASN A 131 -2.33 -3.13 22.49
C ASN A 131 -1.75 -3.51 21.12
N TRP A 132 -0.68 -2.83 20.72
CA TRP A 132 -0.08 -3.04 19.41
C TRP A 132 1.19 -3.88 19.50
N SER A 133 1.29 -4.91 18.69
CA SER A 133 2.50 -5.69 18.47
C SER A 133 2.98 -5.52 17.04
N VAL A 134 3.82 -4.50 16.83
CA VAL A 134 4.40 -4.22 15.51
C VAL A 134 5.54 -5.19 15.23
N THR A 135 5.50 -5.83 14.09
CA THR A 135 6.47 -6.84 13.64
C THR A 135 7.15 -6.40 12.33
N GLU A 136 8.28 -7.01 12.01
CA GLU A 136 9.00 -6.70 10.77
C GLU A 136 8.29 -7.21 9.50
N THR A 137 7.43 -8.23 9.64
CA THR A 137 6.76 -8.86 8.49
C THR A 137 5.35 -9.35 8.86
N TYR A 138 4.46 -9.41 7.88
CA TYR A 138 3.13 -10.01 8.05
C TYR A 138 3.18 -11.50 8.43
N GLN A 139 4.22 -12.23 8.02
CA GLN A 139 4.43 -13.62 8.44
C GLN A 139 4.75 -13.72 9.95
N ALA A 140 5.46 -12.73 10.49
CA ALA A 140 5.73 -12.67 11.93
C ALA A 140 4.45 -12.34 12.71
N ALA A 141 3.61 -11.40 12.22
CA ALA A 141 2.30 -11.10 12.78
C ALA A 141 1.39 -12.35 12.79
N ALA A 142 1.32 -13.06 11.67
CA ALA A 142 0.56 -14.32 11.58
C ALA A 142 1.02 -15.36 12.61
N ARG A 143 2.34 -15.50 12.84
CA ARG A 143 2.87 -16.43 13.84
C ARG A 143 2.46 -16.05 15.26
N GLN A 144 2.43 -14.77 15.61
CA GLN A 144 1.99 -14.33 16.93
C GLN A 144 0.54 -14.71 17.20
N VAL A 145 -0.35 -14.49 16.23
CA VAL A 145 -1.75 -14.88 16.33
C VAL A 145 -1.88 -16.41 16.46
N ILE A 146 -1.24 -17.17 15.61
CA ILE A 146 -1.29 -18.66 15.62
C ILE A 146 -0.79 -19.23 16.95
N LYS A 147 0.17 -18.57 17.62
CA LYS A 147 0.68 -18.96 18.92
C LYS A 147 -0.14 -18.46 20.11
N GLY A 148 -1.16 -17.61 19.87
CA GLY A 148 -1.95 -16.97 20.91
C GLY A 148 -1.22 -15.84 21.65
N GLU A 149 -0.15 -15.29 21.07
CA GLU A 149 0.59 -14.13 21.58
C GLU A 149 -0.14 -12.81 21.25
N ALA A 150 -1.00 -12.82 20.22
CA ALA A 150 -1.92 -11.75 19.87
C ALA A 150 -3.31 -12.33 19.59
N GLN A 151 -4.35 -11.56 19.87
CA GLN A 151 -5.75 -11.94 19.69
C GLN A 151 -6.15 -11.94 18.22
N ALA A 152 -5.70 -10.93 17.46
CA ALA A 152 -5.91 -10.83 16.04
C ALA A 152 -4.70 -10.18 15.36
N ALA A 153 -4.68 -10.19 14.05
CA ALA A 153 -3.70 -9.44 13.29
C ALA A 153 -4.33 -8.73 12.10
N PHE A 154 -3.71 -7.61 11.73
CA PHE A 154 -4.01 -6.83 10.55
C PHE A 154 -3.03 -7.20 9.43
N PHE A 155 -3.56 -7.47 8.26
CA PHE A 155 -2.80 -7.87 7.09
C PHE A 155 -3.18 -7.04 5.87
N LEU A 156 -2.22 -6.71 5.04
CA LEU A 156 -2.52 -6.36 3.65
C LEU A 156 -3.13 -7.60 2.97
N ALA A 157 -4.27 -7.45 2.32
CA ALA A 157 -5.04 -8.58 1.77
C ALA A 157 -4.21 -9.39 0.75
N GLU A 158 -3.48 -8.73 -0.14
CA GLU A 158 -2.59 -9.39 -1.09
C GLU A 158 -1.60 -10.33 -0.40
N ILE A 159 -0.99 -9.86 0.69
CA ILE A 159 -0.02 -10.66 1.46
C ILE A 159 -0.72 -11.81 2.18
N PHE A 160 -1.89 -11.58 2.80
CA PHE A 160 -2.66 -12.63 3.43
C PHE A 160 -3.03 -13.74 2.44
N HIS A 161 -3.50 -13.37 1.25
CA HIS A 161 -3.86 -14.33 0.20
C HIS A 161 -2.65 -15.10 -0.36
N SER A 162 -1.46 -14.53 -0.28
CA SER A 162 -0.19 -15.18 -0.68
C SER A 162 0.33 -16.20 0.35
N PHE A 163 -0.19 -16.20 1.59
CA PHE A 163 0.24 -17.16 2.60
C PHE A 163 0.04 -18.60 2.15
N SER A 164 0.93 -19.48 2.61
CA SER A 164 0.81 -20.91 2.35
C SER A 164 -0.55 -21.45 2.82
N ARG A 165 -1.03 -22.50 2.14
CA ARG A 165 -2.28 -23.18 2.55
C ARG A 165 -2.26 -23.60 4.04
N LEU A 166 -1.08 -24.01 4.54
CA LEU A 166 -0.92 -24.41 5.93
C LEU A 166 -1.07 -23.22 6.89
N THR A 167 -0.51 -22.07 6.56
CA THR A 167 -0.65 -20.84 7.36
C THR A 167 -2.10 -20.38 7.36
N LYS A 168 -2.73 -20.29 6.17
CA LYS A 168 -4.14 -19.89 6.06
C LYS A 168 -5.09 -20.80 6.82
N ALA A 169 -4.84 -22.10 6.86
CA ALA A 169 -5.66 -23.05 7.62
C ALA A 169 -5.59 -22.87 9.14
N GLN A 170 -4.61 -22.13 9.66
CA GLN A 170 -4.49 -21.80 11.08
C GLN A 170 -5.03 -20.41 11.44
N LEU A 171 -5.55 -19.69 10.46
CA LEU A 171 -6.14 -18.35 10.62
C LEU A 171 -7.61 -18.39 10.21
N SER A 172 -8.45 -17.63 10.91
CA SER A 172 -9.85 -17.37 10.60
C SER A 172 -10.00 -15.90 10.23
N VAL A 173 -10.46 -15.62 9.03
CA VAL A 173 -10.76 -14.24 8.59
C VAL A 173 -12.00 -13.77 9.35
N LEU A 174 -11.88 -12.66 10.07
CA LEU A 174 -12.98 -11.99 10.75
C LEU A 174 -13.67 -11.00 9.82
N ILE A 175 -12.89 -10.26 9.06
CA ILE A 175 -13.36 -9.36 8.01
C ILE A 175 -12.24 -9.15 6.98
N GLU A 176 -12.63 -8.89 5.75
CA GLU A 176 -11.81 -8.34 4.68
C GLU A 176 -12.47 -7.05 4.20
N SER A 177 -11.72 -5.98 4.02
CA SER A 177 -12.25 -4.74 3.47
C SER A 177 -12.64 -4.94 2.01
N ASP A 178 -13.60 -4.16 1.53
CA ASP A 178 -14.07 -4.16 0.13
C ASP A 178 -14.02 -2.71 -0.37
N LEU A 179 -12.80 -2.18 -0.47
CA LEU A 179 -12.50 -0.81 -0.89
C LEU A 179 -11.70 -0.85 -2.21
N ALA A 180 -12.26 -1.53 -3.22
CA ALA A 180 -11.59 -1.85 -4.48
C ALA A 180 -10.92 -0.66 -5.20
N ASP A 181 -11.33 0.56 -4.87
CA ASP A 181 -10.83 1.79 -5.47
C ASP A 181 -9.65 2.44 -4.69
N ILE A 182 -9.20 1.80 -3.60
CA ILE A 182 -8.01 2.24 -2.86
C ILE A 182 -6.80 1.47 -3.36
N SER A 183 -5.84 2.19 -3.93
CA SER A 183 -4.57 1.61 -4.35
C SER A 183 -3.44 2.65 -4.28
N HIS A 184 -2.20 2.17 -4.23
CA HIS A 184 -1.07 3.03 -4.54
C HIS A 184 -1.24 3.68 -5.91
N VAL A 185 -0.79 4.91 -6.05
CA VAL A 185 -0.92 5.69 -7.28
C VAL A 185 0.39 6.37 -7.67
N LEU A 186 0.56 6.58 -8.95
CA LEU A 186 1.63 7.40 -9.48
C LEU A 186 1.18 8.86 -9.53
N LEU A 187 1.94 9.71 -8.87
CA LEU A 187 1.73 11.15 -8.81
C LEU A 187 2.77 11.88 -9.64
N ILE A 188 2.36 12.94 -10.29
CA ILE A 188 3.25 13.86 -10.99
C ILE A 188 3.06 15.27 -10.44
N LYS A 189 4.17 16.00 -10.27
CA LYS A 189 4.19 17.40 -9.82
C LYS A 189 3.53 18.30 -10.87
N ASP A 190 2.73 19.25 -10.43
CA ASP A 190 2.10 20.24 -11.29
C ASP A 190 3.16 21.00 -12.09
N GLY A 191 2.92 21.11 -13.40
CA GLY A 191 3.82 21.79 -14.32
C GLY A 191 5.04 20.97 -14.77
N PHE A 192 5.11 19.66 -14.46
CA PHE A 192 6.13 18.79 -15.03
C PHE A 192 5.98 18.71 -16.57
N PRO A 193 7.00 19.12 -17.34
CA PRO A 193 6.83 19.35 -18.78
C PRO A 193 6.71 18.07 -19.62
N ASP A 194 7.23 16.96 -19.10
CA ASP A 194 7.38 15.69 -19.84
C ASP A 194 6.33 14.65 -19.44
N THR A 195 5.17 15.09 -18.89
CA THR A 195 4.10 14.22 -18.41
C THR A 195 3.62 13.22 -19.46
N ASP A 196 3.33 13.68 -20.68
CA ASP A 196 2.80 12.80 -21.75
C ASP A 196 3.80 11.72 -22.16
N ILE A 197 5.08 12.09 -22.27
CA ILE A 197 6.15 11.15 -22.63
C ILE A 197 6.39 10.13 -21.52
N LEU A 198 6.35 10.58 -20.27
CA LEU A 198 6.48 9.71 -19.09
C LEU A 198 5.31 8.72 -19.02
N MET A 199 4.08 9.22 -19.21
CA MET A 199 2.89 8.40 -19.18
C MET A 199 2.85 7.37 -20.30
N ASP A 200 3.24 7.75 -21.53
CA ASP A 200 3.36 6.79 -22.63
C ASP A 200 4.36 5.66 -22.30
N ALA A 201 5.51 6.01 -21.72
CA ALA A 201 6.51 5.03 -21.33
C ALA A 201 6.01 4.07 -20.23
N ILE A 202 5.22 4.56 -19.25
CA ILE A 202 4.70 3.76 -18.14
C ILE A 202 3.55 2.85 -18.60
N LEU A 203 2.54 3.42 -19.27
CA LEU A 203 1.35 2.68 -19.70
C LEU A 203 1.67 1.59 -20.73
N ASN A 204 2.71 1.78 -21.52
CA ASN A 204 3.17 0.80 -22.52
C ASN A 204 4.27 -0.15 -22.02
N LEU A 205 4.58 -0.13 -20.72
CA LEU A 205 5.67 -0.96 -20.18
C LEU A 205 5.41 -2.46 -20.37
N HIS A 206 4.16 -2.89 -20.32
CA HIS A 206 3.73 -4.28 -20.47
C HIS A 206 3.83 -4.82 -21.90
N ASN A 207 4.19 -4.00 -22.91
CA ASN A 207 4.16 -4.41 -24.32
C ASN A 207 5.38 -5.21 -24.76
N ASP A 208 6.48 -5.20 -24.02
CA ASP A 208 7.69 -5.99 -24.35
C ASP A 208 8.19 -6.81 -23.16
N ASP A 209 9.17 -7.66 -23.41
CA ASP A 209 9.62 -8.66 -22.43
C ASP A 209 10.39 -8.00 -21.26
N ASP A 210 11.23 -6.98 -21.51
CA ASP A 210 11.96 -6.27 -20.47
C ASP A 210 10.98 -5.56 -19.50
N GLY A 211 9.94 -4.95 -20.07
CA GLY A 211 8.89 -4.31 -19.27
C GLY A 211 8.05 -5.29 -18.47
N LYS A 212 7.68 -6.44 -19.06
CA LYS A 212 6.97 -7.50 -18.32
C LYS A 212 7.80 -8.08 -17.19
N GLU A 213 9.12 -8.24 -17.38
CA GLU A 213 10.02 -8.69 -16.33
C GLU A 213 10.04 -7.69 -15.16
N ALA A 214 10.25 -6.40 -15.44
CA ALA A 214 10.24 -5.36 -14.42
C ALA A 214 8.91 -5.29 -13.66
N LEU A 215 7.77 -5.36 -14.37
CA LEU A 215 6.45 -5.36 -13.76
C LEU A 215 6.20 -6.62 -12.91
N THR A 216 6.71 -7.77 -13.31
CA THR A 216 6.62 -9.02 -12.54
C THR A 216 7.42 -8.91 -11.25
N GLU A 217 8.65 -8.38 -11.30
CA GLU A 217 9.48 -8.14 -10.12
C GLU A 217 8.82 -7.15 -9.15
N LEU A 218 8.06 -6.18 -9.66
CA LEU A 218 7.25 -5.26 -8.85
C LEU A 218 5.98 -5.91 -8.26
N GLY A 219 5.59 -7.09 -8.72
CA GLY A 219 4.31 -7.71 -8.39
C GLY A 219 3.11 -7.05 -9.10
N MET A 220 3.33 -6.34 -10.19
CA MET A 220 2.34 -5.62 -11.00
C MET A 220 2.29 -6.16 -12.45
N PRO A 221 2.08 -7.47 -12.67
CA PRO A 221 2.27 -8.10 -13.99
C PRO A 221 1.32 -7.56 -15.07
N GLN A 222 0.22 -6.94 -14.68
CA GLN A 222 -0.74 -6.32 -15.61
C GLN A 222 -0.34 -4.90 -16.03
N GLY A 223 0.66 -4.30 -15.36
CA GLY A 223 1.11 -2.93 -15.60
C GLY A 223 0.23 -1.88 -14.96
N PHE A 224 0.18 -0.73 -15.59
CA PHE A 224 -0.54 0.46 -15.10
C PHE A 224 -1.65 0.85 -16.05
N GLU A 225 -2.71 1.44 -15.50
CA GLU A 225 -3.76 2.15 -16.25
C GLU A 225 -3.73 3.64 -15.91
N ALA A 226 -4.16 4.47 -16.85
CA ALA A 226 -4.30 5.90 -16.62
C ALA A 226 -5.41 6.16 -15.60
N MET A 227 -5.17 7.12 -14.73
CA MET A 227 -6.14 7.61 -13.75
C MET A 227 -6.64 8.98 -14.18
N ASN A 228 -7.93 9.20 -14.17
CA ASN A 228 -8.52 10.48 -14.47
C ASN A 228 -8.77 11.28 -13.18
N GLU A 229 -9.15 12.54 -13.33
CA GLU A 229 -9.39 13.46 -12.21
C GLU A 229 -10.54 12.99 -11.30
N GLU A 230 -11.62 12.44 -11.88
CA GLU A 230 -12.77 11.92 -11.14
C GLU A 230 -12.39 10.72 -10.25
N ASP A 231 -11.58 9.79 -10.77
CA ASP A 231 -11.06 8.65 -10.01
C ASP A 231 -10.14 9.12 -8.86
N ALA A 232 -9.34 10.16 -9.11
CA ALA A 232 -8.45 10.73 -8.10
C ALA A 232 -9.24 11.44 -6.98
N GLU A 233 -10.24 12.25 -7.34
CA GLU A 233 -11.12 12.90 -6.38
C GLU A 233 -11.88 11.89 -5.52
N PHE A 234 -12.42 10.83 -6.14
CA PHE A 234 -13.12 9.76 -5.43
C PHE A 234 -12.20 9.08 -4.39
N MET A 235 -10.98 8.74 -4.78
CA MET A 235 -9.98 8.15 -3.87
C MET A 235 -9.66 9.10 -2.70
N ILE A 236 -9.49 10.40 -2.98
CA ILE A 236 -9.19 11.41 -1.96
C ILE A 236 -10.34 11.53 -0.94
N ASP A 237 -11.58 11.59 -1.42
CA ASP A 237 -12.76 11.69 -0.58
C ASP A 237 -12.92 10.44 0.31
N LEU A 238 -12.65 9.28 -0.25
CA LEU A 238 -12.66 8.02 0.49
C LEU A 238 -11.59 8.00 1.59
N MET A 239 -10.36 8.46 1.28
CA MET A 239 -9.28 8.56 2.29
C MET A 239 -9.62 9.55 3.41
N GLN A 240 -10.29 10.66 3.09
CA GLN A 240 -10.76 11.59 4.14
C GLN A 240 -11.78 10.94 5.07
N THR A 241 -12.75 10.24 4.48
CA THR A 241 -13.77 9.54 5.27
C THR A 241 -13.15 8.49 6.21
N LEU A 242 -12.00 7.91 5.84
CA LEU A 242 -11.26 6.98 6.68
C LEU A 242 -10.41 7.66 7.75
N LEU A 243 -10.11 8.97 7.61
CA LEU A 243 -9.32 9.75 8.58
C LEU A 243 -10.19 10.52 9.60
N ASP A 244 -11.47 10.81 9.26
CA ASP A 244 -12.45 11.50 10.10
C ASP A 244 -13.12 10.53 11.07
#